data_87c337b6047ea1db7ee3e0f7a4f62c75
#
_entry.id   87c337b6047ea1db7ee3e0f7a4f62c75
#
_cell.length_a   1.000
_cell.length_b   1.000
_cell.length_c   1.000
_cell.angle_alpha   90.00
_cell.angle_beta   90.00
_cell.angle_gamma   90.00
#
_symmetry.space_group_name_H-M   'P 1'
#
loop_
_entity.id
_entity.type
_entity.pdbx_description
1 polymer ?
#
loop_
_entity_poly.entity_id
_entity_poly.type
_entity_poly.pdbx_seq_one_letter_code
_entity_poly.pdbx_strand_id
1 'polypeptide(L)'
;MITGKEDASNNYARGHYTVGKELIDQVLDKVRRVADNCSGLQGFLVFHSFGGGTGSGFGALLMERLSVDYGKKCKLEFCVYPAPQVATSVVEPYNSILTTHTTLEHSDCSFMVDNEAIYDICRRNLGIERPNYENLNRLIAQGMYLFRIR
;
A
#
# COMPACT_ATOMS: atom_id res chain seq x y z
N MET A 1 -11.03 -7.39 9.70
CA MET A 1 -10.98 -6.83 8.34
C MET A 1 -12.00 -5.70 8.26
N ILE A 2 -11.65 -4.58 7.62
CA ILE A 2 -12.56 -3.45 7.42
C ILE A 2 -12.83 -3.36 5.92
N THR A 3 -14.09 -3.28 5.56
CA THR A 3 -14.55 -3.18 4.18
C THR A 3 -15.54 -2.03 4.06
N GLY A 4 -15.44 -1.26 2.98
CA GLY A 4 -16.40 -0.22 2.65
C GLY A 4 -17.67 -0.78 1.99
N LYS A 5 -18.69 0.06 1.89
CA LYS A 5 -19.93 -0.27 1.18
C LYS A 5 -19.77 -0.17 -0.35
N GLU A 6 -18.90 0.71 -0.79
CA GLU A 6 -18.63 0.99 -2.20
C GLU A 6 -17.12 0.95 -2.49
N ASP A 7 -16.76 0.63 -3.74
CA ASP A 7 -15.40 0.68 -4.24
C ASP A 7 -15.01 2.10 -4.67
N ALA A 8 -13.72 2.40 -4.66
CA ALA A 8 -13.17 3.66 -5.16
C ALA A 8 -13.09 3.74 -6.68
N SER A 9 -13.48 2.70 -7.40
CA SER A 9 -13.57 2.65 -8.88
C SER A 9 -12.31 3.15 -9.59
N ASN A 10 -11.14 2.73 -9.13
CA ASN A 10 -9.84 3.15 -9.64
C ASN A 10 -9.62 4.67 -9.66
N ASN A 11 -10.26 5.41 -8.76
CA ASN A 11 -10.18 6.86 -8.68
C ASN A 11 -9.56 7.29 -7.35
N TYR A 12 -8.39 7.93 -7.41
CA TYR A 12 -7.69 8.48 -6.24
C TYR A 12 -8.58 9.40 -5.40
N ALA A 13 -9.25 10.36 -6.05
CA ALA A 13 -10.07 11.33 -5.34
C ALA A 13 -11.24 10.66 -4.60
N ARG A 14 -11.83 9.64 -5.18
CA ARG A 14 -12.88 8.84 -4.55
C ARG A 14 -12.36 8.07 -3.34
N GLY A 15 -11.19 7.44 -3.48
CA GLY A 15 -10.53 6.71 -2.40
C GLY A 15 -10.07 7.62 -1.25
N HIS A 16 -9.65 8.83 -1.55
CA HIS A 16 -9.15 9.79 -0.56
C HIS A 16 -10.28 10.60 0.12
N TYR A 17 -11.14 11.22 -0.67
CA TYR A 17 -12.09 12.23 -0.18
C TYR A 17 -13.50 11.71 0.10
N THR A 18 -13.98 10.72 -0.65
CA THR A 18 -15.35 10.22 -0.54
C THR A 18 -15.41 8.97 0.30
N VAL A 19 -15.09 7.83 -0.29
CA VAL A 19 -15.13 6.52 0.39
C VAL A 19 -14.13 6.45 1.54
N GLY A 20 -12.93 6.98 1.35
CA GLY A 20 -11.89 6.98 2.37
C GLY A 20 -12.28 7.78 3.61
N LYS A 21 -12.91 8.94 3.42
CA LYS A 21 -13.34 9.79 4.51
C LYS A 21 -14.39 9.13 5.42
N GLU A 22 -15.22 8.27 4.88
CA GLU A 22 -16.21 7.51 5.65
C GLU A 22 -15.58 6.39 6.49
N LEU A 23 -14.45 5.83 6.03
CA LEU A 23 -13.83 4.67 6.65
C LEU A 23 -12.65 5.00 7.56
N ILE A 24 -12.02 6.15 7.38
CA ILE A 24 -10.74 6.47 8.03
C ILE A 24 -10.82 6.40 9.56
N ASP A 25 -11.86 6.93 10.16
CA ASP A 25 -12.01 6.97 11.62
C ASP A 25 -12.17 5.55 12.18
N GLN A 26 -12.93 4.69 11.51
CA GLN A 26 -13.06 3.28 11.90
C GLN A 26 -11.73 2.52 11.78
N VAL A 27 -10.95 2.81 10.75
CA VAL A 27 -9.62 2.21 10.55
C VAL A 27 -8.66 2.68 11.63
N LEU A 28 -8.60 3.98 11.93
CA LEU A 28 -7.75 4.54 12.97
C LEU A 28 -8.09 4.00 14.36
N ASP A 29 -9.36 3.82 14.67
CA ASP A 29 -9.77 3.18 15.93
C ASP A 29 -9.25 1.74 16.05
N LYS A 30 -9.27 0.98 14.96
CA LYS A 30 -8.67 -0.36 14.95
C LYS A 30 -7.16 -0.33 15.09
N VAL A 31 -6.49 0.58 14.40
CA VAL A 31 -5.05 0.80 14.52
C VAL A 31 -4.68 1.14 15.97
N ARG A 32 -5.40 2.06 16.59
CA ARG A 32 -5.18 2.47 17.99
C ARG A 32 -5.29 1.29 18.95
N ARG A 33 -6.33 0.47 18.81
CA ARG A 33 -6.51 -0.73 19.65
C ARG A 33 -5.37 -1.73 19.51
N VAL A 34 -4.83 -1.89 18.29
CA VAL A 34 -3.67 -2.76 18.07
C VAL A 34 -2.40 -2.14 18.66
N ALA A 35 -2.21 -0.84 18.47
CA ALA A 35 -1.07 -0.10 19.01
C ALA A 35 -1.05 -0.12 20.56
N ASP A 36 -2.20 0.04 21.20
CA ASP A 36 -2.34 0.01 22.67
C ASP A 36 -1.98 -1.36 23.28
N ASN A 37 -2.10 -2.45 22.51
CA ASN A 37 -1.70 -3.78 22.93
C ASN A 37 -0.19 -4.05 22.76
N CYS A 38 0.56 -3.13 22.15
CA CYS A 38 2.00 -3.27 21.97
C CYS A 38 2.74 -2.78 23.21
N SER A 39 3.70 -3.56 23.70
CA SER A 39 4.59 -3.13 24.77
C SER A 39 5.58 -2.04 24.34
N GLY A 40 5.86 -1.96 23.02
CA GLY A 40 6.71 -0.95 22.40
C GLY A 40 6.44 -0.91 20.89
N LEU A 41 5.64 0.06 20.46
CA LEU A 41 5.37 0.27 19.03
C LEU A 41 6.60 0.90 18.38
N GLN A 42 7.22 0.21 17.41
CA GLN A 42 8.33 0.73 16.63
C GLN A 42 7.89 1.61 15.48
N GLY A 43 6.79 1.24 14.82
CA GLY A 43 6.27 1.94 13.66
C GLY A 43 5.24 1.14 12.89
N PHE A 44 5.01 1.56 11.67
CA PHE A 44 4.01 0.99 10.76
C PHE A 44 4.67 0.55 9.46
N LEU A 45 4.19 -0.54 8.91
CA LEU A 45 4.48 -0.97 7.57
C LEU A 45 3.16 -0.98 6.80
N VAL A 46 3.08 -0.11 5.78
CA VAL A 46 1.87 0.06 4.96
C VAL A 46 2.11 -0.53 3.58
N PHE A 47 1.32 -1.51 3.22
CA PHE A 47 1.37 -2.15 1.91
C PHE A 47 0.16 -1.72 1.08
N HIS A 48 0.41 -1.12 -0.08
CA HIS A 48 -0.66 -0.67 -0.99
C HIS A 48 -0.19 -0.58 -2.44
N SER A 49 -1.13 -0.51 -3.37
CA SER A 49 -0.84 -0.24 -4.78
C SER A 49 -0.94 1.26 -5.09
N PHE A 50 -0.18 1.70 -6.06
CA PHE A 50 -0.24 3.08 -6.57
C PHE A 50 -1.31 3.26 -7.65
N GLY A 51 -1.64 2.21 -8.39
CA GLY A 51 -2.55 2.29 -9.53
C GLY A 51 -4.03 2.28 -9.17
N GLY A 52 -4.42 1.54 -8.14
CA GLY A 52 -5.81 1.41 -7.72
C GLY A 52 -6.34 2.62 -6.95
N GLY A 53 -7.65 2.88 -6.99
CA GLY A 53 -8.24 4.02 -6.29
C GLY A 53 -8.17 3.93 -4.77
N THR A 54 -8.40 2.75 -4.20
CA THR A 54 -8.29 2.53 -2.75
C THR A 54 -6.83 2.54 -2.31
N GLY A 55 -5.95 1.78 -2.96
CA GLY A 55 -4.53 1.73 -2.61
C GLY A 55 -3.86 3.10 -2.69
N SER A 56 -4.13 3.87 -3.74
CA SER A 56 -3.59 5.21 -3.91
C SER A 56 -4.28 6.26 -3.01
N GLY A 57 -5.60 6.37 -3.11
CA GLY A 57 -6.36 7.43 -2.44
C GLY A 57 -6.51 7.20 -0.93
N PHE A 58 -7.02 6.04 -0.52
CA PHE A 58 -7.15 5.72 0.89
C PHE A 58 -5.78 5.47 1.55
N GLY A 59 -4.82 4.88 0.83
CA GLY A 59 -3.45 4.72 1.30
C GLY A 59 -2.82 6.06 1.66
N ALA A 60 -2.93 7.06 0.79
CA ALA A 60 -2.45 8.42 1.05
C ALA A 60 -3.12 9.06 2.27
N LEU A 61 -4.44 8.98 2.37
CA LEU A 61 -5.20 9.51 3.52
C LEU A 61 -4.76 8.83 4.82
N LEU A 62 -4.58 7.51 4.82
CA LEU A 62 -4.12 6.77 5.99
C LEU A 62 -2.72 7.23 6.43
N MET A 63 -1.78 7.40 5.48
CA MET A 63 -0.43 7.87 5.77
C MET A 63 -0.43 9.28 6.38
N GLU A 64 -1.24 10.18 5.87
CA GLU A 64 -1.43 11.52 6.44
C GLU A 64 -1.91 11.44 7.90
N ARG A 65 -2.95 10.66 8.15
CA ARG A 65 -3.54 10.53 9.48
C ARG A 65 -2.60 9.83 10.47
N LEU A 66 -1.88 8.80 10.03
CA LEU A 66 -0.84 8.15 10.86
C LEU A 66 0.30 9.11 11.21
N SER A 67 0.65 10.02 10.31
CA SER A 67 1.67 11.04 10.56
C SER A 67 1.22 12.07 11.60
N VAL A 68 -0.07 12.36 11.68
CA VAL A 68 -0.63 13.23 12.72
C VAL A 68 -0.66 12.51 14.06
N ASP A 69 -1.20 11.29 14.12
CA ASP A 69 -1.42 10.56 15.37
C ASP A 69 -0.12 9.95 15.92
N TYR A 70 0.79 9.52 15.04
CA TYR A 70 2.02 8.79 15.36
C TYR A 70 3.26 9.39 14.68
N GLY A 71 3.38 10.72 14.66
CA GLY A 71 4.42 11.43 13.91
C GLY A 71 5.87 11.07 14.26
N LYS A 72 6.12 10.57 15.47
CA LYS A 72 7.46 10.13 15.92
C LYS A 72 7.76 8.65 15.60
N LYS A 73 6.79 7.92 15.08
CA LYS A 73 6.94 6.50 14.75
C LYS A 73 7.35 6.33 13.30
N CYS A 74 8.25 5.37 13.07
CA CYS A 74 8.71 5.05 11.73
C CYS A 74 7.55 4.54 10.85
N LYS A 75 7.47 5.06 9.63
CA LYS A 75 6.49 4.65 8.62
C LYS A 75 7.21 4.15 7.38
N LEU A 76 7.18 2.83 7.20
CA LEU A 76 7.68 2.14 6.02
C LEU A 76 6.53 1.88 5.06
N GLU A 77 6.77 2.08 3.80
CA GLU A 77 5.80 1.91 2.74
C GLU A 77 6.28 0.83 1.76
N PHE A 78 5.43 -0.12 1.45
CA PHE A 78 5.63 -1.05 0.35
C PHE A 78 4.58 -0.78 -0.72
N CYS A 79 5.02 -0.29 -1.88
CA CYS A 79 4.15 0.14 -2.95
C CYS A 79 4.29 -0.75 -4.17
N VAL A 80 3.17 -1.21 -4.70
CA VAL A 80 3.15 -1.87 -5.99
C VAL A 80 3.00 -0.81 -7.07
N TYR A 81 4.06 -0.65 -7.87
CA TYR A 81 4.10 0.31 -8.98
C TYR A 81 3.30 -0.23 -10.18
N PRO A 82 2.54 0.61 -10.89
CA PRO A 82 1.82 0.17 -12.08
C PRO A 82 2.78 -0.24 -13.18
N ALA A 83 2.60 -1.45 -13.69
CA ALA A 83 3.34 -1.96 -14.83
C ALA A 83 2.52 -1.74 -16.10
N PRO A 84 3.04 -1.05 -17.14
CA PRO A 84 2.28 -0.71 -18.35
C PRO A 84 1.66 -1.90 -19.07
N GLN A 85 2.34 -3.05 -19.02
CA GLN A 85 1.88 -4.28 -19.70
C GLN A 85 0.80 -5.04 -18.93
N VAL A 86 0.62 -4.75 -17.64
CA VAL A 86 -0.31 -5.46 -16.75
C VAL A 86 -1.30 -4.48 -16.11
N ALA A 87 -1.35 -3.25 -16.61
CA ALA A 87 -2.23 -2.20 -16.10
C ALA A 87 -3.71 -2.59 -16.29
N THR A 88 -4.48 -2.54 -15.22
CA THR A 88 -5.92 -2.82 -15.22
C THR A 88 -6.76 -1.59 -15.55
N SER A 89 -6.16 -0.39 -15.47
CA SER A 89 -6.86 0.88 -15.69
C SER A 89 -5.97 1.91 -16.40
N VAL A 90 -6.57 2.67 -17.31
CA VAL A 90 -5.91 3.75 -18.04
C VAL A 90 -5.49 4.92 -17.13
N VAL A 91 -6.15 5.06 -15.97
CA VAL A 91 -5.91 6.15 -14.99
C VAL A 91 -4.84 5.85 -13.95
N GLU A 92 -4.23 4.68 -13.99
CA GLU A 92 -3.18 4.30 -13.02
C GLU A 92 -2.02 5.30 -12.93
N PRO A 93 -1.51 5.89 -14.03
CA PRO A 93 -0.47 6.90 -13.94
C PRO A 93 -0.88 8.14 -13.13
N TYR A 94 -2.13 8.59 -13.29
CA TYR A 94 -2.66 9.72 -12.54
C TYR A 94 -2.74 9.41 -11.04
N ASN A 95 -3.30 8.26 -10.68
CA ASN A 95 -3.37 7.80 -9.29
C ASN A 95 -1.97 7.71 -8.67
N SER A 96 -1.00 7.20 -9.43
CA SER A 96 0.38 7.05 -8.97
C SER A 96 1.06 8.39 -8.67
N ILE A 97 0.86 9.39 -9.51
CA ILE A 97 1.43 10.72 -9.30
C ILE A 97 0.79 11.37 -8.06
N LEU A 98 -0.53 11.28 -7.94
CA LEU A 98 -1.24 11.89 -6.82
C LEU A 98 -0.88 11.25 -5.48
N THR A 99 -0.78 9.91 -5.43
CA THR A 99 -0.38 9.23 -4.20
C THR A 99 1.08 9.50 -3.85
N THR A 100 1.99 9.52 -4.83
CA THR A 100 3.40 9.80 -4.60
C THR A 100 3.60 11.18 -3.99
N HIS A 101 2.91 12.19 -4.50
CA HIS A 101 2.99 13.55 -3.97
C HIS A 101 2.60 13.61 -2.49
N THR A 102 1.53 12.92 -2.12
CA THR A 102 1.03 12.92 -0.74
C THR A 102 1.90 12.03 0.18
N THR A 103 2.28 10.84 -0.26
CA THR A 103 3.00 9.89 0.61
C THR A 103 4.48 10.25 0.82
N LEU A 104 5.07 10.99 -0.11
CA LEU A 104 6.48 11.38 -0.03
C LEU A 104 6.81 12.19 1.23
N GLU A 105 5.88 12.98 1.73
CA GLU A 105 6.05 13.79 2.94
C GLU A 105 5.77 13.00 4.23
N HIS A 106 5.14 11.83 4.12
CA HIS A 106 4.62 11.06 5.26
C HIS A 106 5.28 9.70 5.46
N SER A 107 6.19 9.27 4.56
CA SER A 107 6.92 8.02 4.70
C SER A 107 8.41 8.27 4.97
N ASP A 108 8.99 7.48 5.86
CA ASP A 108 10.42 7.53 6.15
C ASP A 108 11.24 6.73 5.13
N CYS A 109 10.65 5.66 4.61
CA CYS A 109 11.26 4.84 3.57
C CYS A 109 10.18 4.14 2.75
N SER A 110 10.34 4.13 1.41
CA SER A 110 9.41 3.49 0.48
C SER A 110 10.14 2.45 -0.36
N PHE A 111 9.59 1.24 -0.37
CA PHE A 111 10.04 0.13 -1.20
C PHE A 111 9.09 -0.03 -2.38
N MET A 112 9.58 0.21 -3.57
CA MET A 112 8.78 0.12 -4.78
C MET A 112 8.95 -1.25 -5.42
N VAL A 113 7.84 -1.92 -5.69
CA VAL A 113 7.77 -3.24 -6.30
C VAL A 113 7.07 -3.12 -7.65
N ASP A 114 7.73 -3.54 -8.70
CA ASP A 114 7.16 -3.63 -10.03
C ASP A 114 6.65 -5.06 -10.28
N ASN A 115 5.36 -5.22 -10.52
CA ASN A 115 4.76 -6.53 -10.82
C ASN A 115 5.38 -7.20 -12.05
N GLU A 116 5.81 -6.45 -13.06
CA GLU A 116 6.47 -6.99 -14.23
C GLU A 116 7.84 -7.59 -13.88
N ALA A 117 8.64 -6.88 -13.08
CA ALA A 117 9.93 -7.36 -12.61
C ALA A 117 9.76 -8.61 -11.72
N ILE A 118 8.77 -8.63 -10.83
CA ILE A 118 8.49 -9.81 -10.01
C ILE A 118 8.02 -10.99 -10.87
N TYR A 119 7.21 -10.75 -11.89
CA TYR A 119 6.81 -11.78 -12.85
C TYR A 119 8.02 -12.39 -13.56
N ASP A 120 8.93 -11.56 -14.02
CA ASP A 120 10.18 -12.01 -14.68
C ASP A 120 11.09 -12.83 -13.74
N ILE A 121 11.20 -12.43 -12.48
CA ILE A 121 11.94 -13.19 -11.47
C ILE A 121 11.29 -14.57 -11.26
N CYS A 122 9.97 -14.64 -11.11
CA CYS A 122 9.26 -15.91 -10.97
C CYS A 122 9.51 -16.82 -12.17
N ARG A 123 9.50 -16.26 -13.38
CA ARG A 123 9.68 -17.02 -14.61
C ARG A 123 11.13 -17.47 -14.80
N ARG A 124 12.09 -16.56 -14.67
CA ARG A 124 13.50 -16.84 -15.00
C ARG A 124 14.24 -17.58 -13.89
N ASN A 125 14.01 -17.17 -12.64
CA ASN A 125 14.80 -17.68 -11.53
C ASN A 125 14.12 -18.85 -10.81
N LEU A 126 12.79 -18.85 -10.75
CA LEU A 126 12.01 -19.90 -10.08
C LEU A 126 11.46 -20.96 -11.05
N GLY A 127 11.63 -20.79 -12.37
CA GLY A 127 11.19 -21.74 -13.37
C GLY A 127 9.67 -21.89 -13.48
N ILE A 128 8.89 -20.91 -13.02
CA ILE A 128 7.44 -20.93 -13.10
C ILE A 128 7.02 -20.37 -14.45
N GLU A 129 6.59 -21.24 -15.38
CA GLU A 129 6.26 -20.83 -16.76
C GLU A 129 5.16 -19.77 -16.83
N ARG A 130 4.14 -19.89 -15.99
CA ARG A 130 2.98 -18.95 -15.92
C ARG A 130 2.74 -18.52 -14.47
N PRO A 131 3.48 -17.52 -13.97
CA PRO A 131 3.25 -17.01 -12.63
C PRO A 131 1.84 -16.39 -12.50
N ASN A 132 1.16 -16.69 -11.41
CA ASN A 132 -0.09 -16.07 -11.04
C ASN A 132 0.13 -15.04 -9.91
N TYR A 133 -0.89 -14.30 -9.54
CA TYR A 133 -0.80 -13.31 -8.46
C TYR A 133 -0.37 -13.92 -7.12
N GLU A 134 -0.74 -15.16 -6.85
CA GLU A 134 -0.33 -15.85 -5.63
C GLU A 134 1.18 -16.06 -5.57
N ASN A 135 1.79 -16.45 -6.70
CA ASN A 135 3.25 -16.59 -6.81
C ASN A 135 3.96 -15.25 -6.60
N LEU A 136 3.46 -14.17 -7.23
CA LEU A 136 4.02 -12.84 -7.08
C LEU A 136 3.90 -12.35 -5.63
N ASN A 137 2.71 -12.46 -5.04
CA ASN A 137 2.47 -12.05 -3.67
C ASN A 137 3.34 -12.82 -2.66
N ARG A 138 3.57 -14.11 -2.90
CA ARG A 138 4.43 -14.94 -2.07
C ARG A 138 5.89 -14.47 -2.11
N LEU A 139 6.39 -14.13 -3.30
CA LEU A 139 7.75 -13.59 -3.46
C LEU A 139 7.89 -12.23 -2.77
N ILE A 140 6.92 -11.34 -2.96
CA ILE A 140 6.89 -10.03 -2.30
C ILE A 140 6.85 -10.19 -0.76
N ALA A 141 6.02 -11.10 -0.26
CA ALA A 141 5.91 -11.37 1.17
C ALA A 141 7.22 -11.89 1.77
N GLN A 142 7.99 -12.69 1.04
CA GLN A 142 9.33 -13.12 1.46
C GLN A 142 10.29 -11.93 1.54
N GLY A 143 10.24 -11.03 0.55
CA GLY A 143 11.02 -9.78 0.58
C GLY A 143 10.69 -8.93 1.79
N MET A 144 9.39 -8.73 2.08
CA MET A 144 8.94 -7.98 3.26
C MET A 144 9.38 -8.59 4.59
N TYR A 145 9.43 -9.93 4.66
CA TYR A 145 9.89 -10.62 5.87
C TYR A 145 11.36 -10.33 6.22
N LEU A 146 12.21 -10.10 5.21
CA LEU A 146 13.62 -9.77 5.41
C LEU A 146 13.82 -8.39 6.07
N PHE A 147 12.85 -7.49 5.94
CA PHE A 147 12.85 -6.18 6.59
C PHE A 147 12.25 -6.19 8.00
N ARG A 148 12.14 -7.37 8.63
CA ARG A 148 11.71 -7.47 10.01
C ARG A 148 12.63 -6.62 10.89
N ILE A 149 12.13 -5.47 11.30
CA ILE A 149 12.82 -4.56 12.21
C ILE A 149 12.92 -5.27 13.56
N ARG A 150 14.14 -5.50 14.01
CA ARG A 150 14.42 -5.99 15.36
C ARG A 150 14.29 -4.86 16.37
#